data_a17bfb97c5011dfbe3fdc32bea26f0e5
#
_entry.id   a17bfb97c5011dfbe3fdc32bea26f0e5
#
_cell.length_a   1.000
_cell.length_b   1.000
_cell.length_c   1.000
_cell.angle_alpha   90.00
_cell.angle_beta   90.00
_cell.angle_gamma   90.00
#
_symmetry.space_group_name_H-M   'P 1'
#
loop_
_entity.id
_entity.type
_entity.pdbx_description
1 polymer ?
#
loop_
_entity_poly.entity_id
_entity_poly.type
_entity_poly.pdbx_seq_one_letter_code
_entity_poly.pdbx_strand_id
1 'polypeptide(L)'
;MPDVLPREGIRLGLSADNRWDAVRQCGAVLEELGAVEEGYARTMLEREQSISTYVGEGVAIPHGTDASRALVRRTTLAVLQFPIGVSWDGERVTTCVAIAAKGDEHVAVLSSLAQILLEPDQAEKLRSSSDPNEIHHLLQSISKDIQE
;
A
#
# COMPACT_ATOMS: atom_id res chain seq x y z
N MET A 1 -13.60 15.70 4.35
CA MET A 1 -13.44 14.42 3.64
C MET A 1 -12.25 13.65 4.20
N PRO A 2 -12.44 12.35 4.48
CA PRO A 2 -11.30 11.58 4.95
C PRO A 2 -10.21 11.51 3.86
N ASP A 3 -9.00 11.55 4.33
CA ASP A 3 -7.83 11.44 3.45
C ASP A 3 -7.68 9.98 3.01
N VAL A 4 -7.37 9.74 1.74
CA VAL A 4 -7.11 8.39 1.24
C VAL A 4 -5.87 7.82 1.92
N LEU A 5 -4.86 8.65 2.18
CA LEU A 5 -3.70 8.24 2.96
C LEU A 5 -3.66 9.03 4.26
N PRO A 6 -4.25 8.52 5.35
CA PRO A 6 -4.11 9.18 6.65
C PRO A 6 -2.68 9.06 7.15
N ARG A 7 -2.22 10.05 7.90
CA ARG A 7 -0.84 10.04 8.42
C ARG A 7 -0.55 8.83 9.29
N GLU A 8 -1.55 8.37 10.02
CA GLU A 8 -1.44 7.17 10.87
C GLU A 8 -1.17 5.91 10.06
N GLY A 9 -1.43 5.96 8.75
CA GLY A 9 -1.16 4.84 7.85
C GLY A 9 0.27 4.83 7.31
N ILE A 10 1.09 5.81 7.68
CA ILE A 10 2.49 5.84 7.26
C ILE A 10 3.33 5.29 8.40
N ARG A 11 3.90 4.10 8.19
CA ARG A 11 4.66 3.37 9.20
C ARG A 11 6.09 3.15 8.69
N LEU A 12 7.05 3.77 9.35
CA LEU A 12 8.44 3.75 8.91
C LEU A 12 9.29 2.93 9.87
N GLY A 13 10.46 2.50 9.39
CA GLY A 13 11.41 1.78 10.23
C GLY A 13 10.95 0.40 10.67
N LEU A 14 10.15 -0.28 9.85
CA LEU A 14 9.61 -1.59 10.17
C LEU A 14 10.53 -2.70 9.69
N SER A 15 10.28 -3.91 10.16
CA SER A 15 10.95 -5.11 9.67
C SER A 15 9.91 -6.22 9.52
N ALA A 16 10.19 -7.15 8.61
CA ALA A 16 9.32 -8.29 8.36
C ALA A 16 10.20 -9.51 8.09
N ASP A 17 9.75 -10.68 8.52
CA ASP A 17 10.49 -11.92 8.34
C ASP A 17 10.50 -12.39 6.89
N ASN A 18 9.42 -12.11 6.18
CA ASN A 18 9.25 -12.50 4.77
C ASN A 18 8.09 -11.68 4.18
N ARG A 19 7.79 -11.90 2.89
CA ARG A 19 6.73 -11.14 2.22
C ARG A 19 5.36 -11.39 2.83
N TRP A 20 5.11 -12.60 3.32
CA TRP A 20 3.82 -12.93 3.94
C TRP A 20 3.61 -12.14 5.23
N ASP A 21 4.67 -11.99 6.01
CA ASP A 21 4.64 -11.17 7.22
C ASP A 21 4.40 -9.71 6.86
N ALA A 22 5.08 -9.22 5.81
CA ALA A 22 4.89 -7.84 5.36
C ALA A 22 3.45 -7.58 4.93
N VAL A 23 2.85 -8.52 4.18
CA VAL A 23 1.45 -8.40 3.75
C VAL A 23 0.52 -8.39 4.95
N ARG A 24 0.78 -9.25 5.95
CA ARG A 24 -0.02 -9.28 7.18
C ARG A 24 0.04 -7.95 7.92
N GLN A 25 1.22 -7.35 7.99
CA GLN A 25 1.37 -6.03 8.61
C GLN A 25 0.58 -4.98 7.86
N CYS A 26 0.60 -5.02 6.53
CA CYS A 26 -0.20 -4.11 5.71
C CYS A 26 -1.68 -4.24 6.03
N GLY A 27 -2.17 -5.47 6.10
CA GLY A 27 -3.58 -5.72 6.43
C GLY A 27 -3.94 -5.24 7.82
N ALA A 28 -3.04 -5.45 8.79
CA ALA A 28 -3.25 -5.02 10.15
C ALA A 28 -3.38 -3.49 10.25
N VAL A 29 -2.55 -2.77 9.51
CA VAL A 29 -2.64 -1.29 9.51
C VAL A 29 -3.96 -0.83 8.90
N LEU A 30 -4.38 -1.42 7.78
CA LEU A 30 -5.66 -1.06 7.17
C LEU A 30 -6.83 -1.32 8.13
N GLU A 31 -6.76 -2.42 8.88
CA GLU A 31 -7.78 -2.75 9.87
C GLU A 31 -7.77 -1.76 11.02
N GLU A 32 -6.60 -1.40 11.55
CA GLU A 32 -6.44 -0.39 12.59
C GLU A 32 -7.05 0.95 12.17
N LEU A 33 -6.88 1.31 10.91
CA LEU A 33 -7.41 2.57 10.37
C LEU A 33 -8.93 2.53 10.20
N GLY A 34 -9.55 1.37 10.41
CA GLY A 34 -10.99 1.23 10.21
C GLY A 34 -11.40 1.23 8.75
N ALA A 35 -10.44 1.02 7.85
CA ALA A 35 -10.69 1.07 6.41
C ALA A 35 -11.32 -0.21 5.89
N VAL A 36 -11.08 -1.32 6.56
CA VAL A 36 -11.55 -2.64 6.13
C VAL A 36 -12.13 -3.40 7.31
N GLU A 37 -12.97 -4.39 7.01
CA GLU A 37 -13.51 -5.27 8.01
C GLU A 37 -12.54 -6.41 8.31
N GLU A 38 -12.74 -7.06 9.44
CA GLU A 38 -11.93 -8.21 9.85
C GLU A 38 -11.95 -9.27 8.74
N GLY A 39 -10.81 -9.85 8.49
CA GLY A 39 -10.67 -10.88 7.44
C GLY A 39 -10.07 -10.35 6.16
N TYR A 40 -9.97 -9.05 5.99
CA TYR A 40 -9.39 -8.49 4.75
C TYR A 40 -7.93 -8.90 4.58
N ALA A 41 -7.14 -8.93 5.67
CA ALA A 41 -5.74 -9.33 5.60
C ALA A 41 -5.55 -10.72 5.01
N ARG A 42 -6.46 -11.65 5.33
CA ARG A 42 -6.42 -13.00 4.76
C ARG A 42 -6.56 -12.94 3.23
N THR A 43 -7.46 -12.08 2.73
CA THR A 43 -7.66 -11.96 1.29
C THR A 43 -6.45 -11.34 0.61
N MET A 44 -5.71 -10.48 1.32
CA MET A 44 -4.47 -9.93 0.81
C MET A 44 -3.41 -11.03 0.64
N LEU A 45 -3.34 -11.96 1.59
CA LEU A 45 -2.43 -13.11 1.48
C LEU A 45 -2.82 -14.01 0.32
N GLU A 46 -4.11 -14.27 0.14
CA GLU A 46 -4.62 -15.06 -0.99
C GLU A 46 -4.25 -14.41 -2.31
N ARG A 47 -4.41 -13.09 -2.40
CA ARG A 47 -4.09 -12.36 -3.63
C ARG A 47 -2.60 -12.41 -3.94
N GLU A 48 -1.75 -12.26 -2.92
CA GLU A 48 -0.31 -12.34 -3.10
C GLU A 48 0.12 -13.75 -3.52
N GLN A 49 -0.54 -14.76 -3.00
CA GLN A 49 -0.26 -16.15 -3.35
C GLN A 49 -0.60 -16.45 -4.81
N SER A 50 -1.63 -15.81 -5.33
CA SER A 50 -2.05 -15.98 -6.72
C SER A 50 -1.05 -15.37 -7.68
N ILE A 51 -0.74 -14.08 -7.51
CA ILE A 51 0.22 -13.34 -8.35
C ILE A 51 0.90 -12.31 -7.46
N SER A 52 2.22 -12.19 -7.55
CA SER A 52 2.97 -11.22 -6.79
C SER A 52 2.45 -9.79 -7.01
N THR A 53 2.41 -9.00 -5.94
CA THR A 53 2.04 -7.59 -6.01
C THR A 53 3.26 -6.68 -6.16
N TYR A 54 4.44 -7.25 -6.45
CA TYR A 54 5.65 -6.46 -6.70
C TYR A 54 5.50 -5.70 -8.02
N VAL A 55 5.78 -4.41 -7.99
CA VAL A 55 5.60 -3.55 -9.17
C VAL A 55 6.92 -2.94 -9.67
N GLY A 56 8.05 -3.39 -9.12
CA GLY A 56 9.34 -2.87 -9.52
C GLY A 56 9.82 -1.77 -8.59
N GLU A 57 11.06 -1.35 -8.77
CA GLU A 57 11.68 -0.25 -8.04
C GLU A 57 11.66 -0.43 -6.51
N GLY A 58 11.65 -1.68 -6.03
CA GLY A 58 11.65 -1.95 -4.60
C GLY A 58 10.30 -1.74 -3.92
N VAL A 59 9.23 -1.66 -4.69
CA VAL A 59 7.87 -1.37 -4.18
C VAL A 59 6.92 -2.51 -4.48
N ALA A 60 6.13 -2.90 -3.48
CA ALA A 60 5.02 -3.82 -3.66
C ALA A 60 3.72 -3.10 -3.27
N ILE A 61 2.60 -3.56 -3.83
CA ILE A 61 1.30 -2.94 -3.60
C ILE A 61 0.28 -3.97 -3.10
N PRO A 62 0.45 -4.51 -1.88
CA PRO A 62 -0.47 -5.51 -1.36
C PRO A 62 -1.91 -5.00 -1.33
N HIS A 63 -2.84 -5.84 -1.77
CA HIS A 63 -4.27 -5.52 -1.76
C HIS A 63 -5.05 -6.83 -1.75
N GLY A 64 -6.35 -6.75 -1.47
CA GLY A 64 -7.20 -7.93 -1.39
C GLY A 64 -7.63 -8.45 -2.75
N THR A 65 -8.39 -9.53 -2.73
CA THR A 65 -8.97 -10.12 -3.93
C THR A 65 -10.16 -9.29 -4.41
N ASP A 66 -10.59 -9.52 -5.64
CA ASP A 66 -11.79 -8.85 -6.19
C ASP A 66 -13.01 -9.15 -5.32
N ALA A 67 -13.15 -10.39 -4.86
CA ALA A 67 -14.27 -10.79 -4.03
C ALA A 67 -14.27 -10.08 -2.66
N SER A 68 -13.11 -9.62 -2.19
CA SER A 68 -12.99 -8.98 -0.89
C SER A 68 -13.33 -7.50 -0.89
N ARG A 69 -13.70 -6.92 -2.02
CA ARG A 69 -14.08 -5.51 -2.07
C ARG A 69 -15.25 -5.18 -1.15
N ALA A 70 -16.12 -6.15 -0.90
CA ALA A 70 -17.23 -5.97 0.04
C ALA A 70 -16.76 -5.71 1.48
N LEU A 71 -15.52 -6.09 1.80
CA LEU A 71 -14.95 -5.88 3.13
C LEU A 71 -14.32 -4.49 3.28
N VAL A 72 -14.23 -3.73 2.21
CA VAL A 72 -13.64 -2.39 2.24
C VAL A 72 -14.71 -1.37 2.64
N ARG A 73 -14.45 -0.64 3.72
CA ARG A 73 -15.38 0.39 4.21
C ARG A 73 -15.16 1.73 3.50
N ARG A 74 -13.89 2.05 3.21
CA ARG A 74 -13.54 3.25 2.47
C ARG A 74 -12.20 3.05 1.80
N THR A 75 -12.01 3.68 0.65
CA THR A 75 -10.75 3.60 -0.08
C THR A 75 -9.65 4.24 0.76
N THR A 76 -8.60 3.48 1.03
CA THR A 76 -7.53 3.89 1.93
C THR A 76 -6.21 3.27 1.48
N LEU A 77 -5.15 4.04 1.62
CA LEU A 77 -3.79 3.58 1.42
C LEU A 77 -3.04 3.58 2.74
N ALA A 78 -2.04 2.71 2.85
CA ALA A 78 -1.09 2.75 3.95
C ALA A 78 0.30 2.53 3.35
N VAL A 79 1.30 3.19 3.90
CA VAL A 79 2.68 3.06 3.43
C VAL A 79 3.50 2.46 4.56
N LEU A 80 4.13 1.32 4.30
CA LEU A 80 4.99 0.64 5.25
C LEU A 80 6.39 0.53 4.66
N GLN A 81 7.37 1.12 5.33
CA GLN A 81 8.77 1.03 4.90
C GLN A 81 9.51 0.01 5.73
N PHE A 82 10.27 -0.82 5.03
CA PHE A 82 11.13 -1.86 5.61
C PHE A 82 12.57 -1.58 5.15
N PRO A 83 13.30 -0.69 5.86
CA PRO A 83 14.61 -0.22 5.35
C PRO A 83 15.63 -1.32 5.08
N ILE A 84 15.61 -2.39 5.86
CA ILE A 84 16.53 -3.51 5.63
C ILE A 84 16.13 -4.30 4.38
N GLY A 85 14.85 -4.23 4.02
CA GLY A 85 14.32 -4.92 2.86
C GLY A 85 13.66 -6.23 3.23
N VAL A 86 12.77 -6.68 2.35
CA VAL A 86 12.03 -7.93 2.48
C VAL A 86 12.21 -8.69 1.17
N SER A 87 12.56 -9.98 1.27
CA SER A 87 12.65 -10.81 0.07
C SER A 87 11.25 -11.01 -0.51
N TRP A 88 11.11 -10.70 -1.79
CA TRP A 88 9.81 -10.75 -2.46
C TRP A 88 9.97 -11.50 -3.77
N ASP A 89 9.91 -12.82 -3.68
CA ASP A 89 10.05 -13.70 -4.84
C ASP A 89 11.33 -13.40 -5.62
N GLY A 90 12.47 -13.28 -4.91
CA GLY A 90 13.76 -13.00 -5.53
C GLY A 90 14.10 -11.53 -5.64
N GLU A 91 13.14 -10.65 -5.40
CA GLU A 91 13.34 -9.21 -5.45
C GLU A 91 13.42 -8.64 -4.02
N ARG A 92 14.03 -7.47 -3.87
CA ARG A 92 14.11 -6.81 -2.56
C ARG A 92 13.11 -5.66 -2.52
N VAL A 93 12.16 -5.76 -1.58
CA VAL A 93 11.16 -4.71 -1.37
C VAL A 93 11.51 -3.92 -0.11
N THR A 94 11.55 -2.60 -0.22
CA THR A 94 11.77 -1.72 0.92
C THR A 94 10.54 -0.91 1.28
N THR A 95 9.53 -0.91 0.42
CA THR A 95 8.31 -0.14 0.66
C THR A 95 7.09 -0.89 0.15
N CYS A 96 6.07 -0.97 0.99
CA CYS A 96 4.77 -1.50 0.59
C CYS A 96 3.76 -0.37 0.62
N VAL A 97 2.96 -0.26 -0.43
CA VAL A 97 1.78 0.62 -0.44
C VAL A 97 0.57 -0.30 -0.39
N ALA A 98 0.00 -0.43 0.80
CA ALA A 98 -1.17 -1.28 1.01
C ALA A 98 -2.39 -0.55 0.48
N ILE A 99 -3.24 -1.27 -0.25
CA ILE A 99 -4.39 -0.68 -0.92
C ILE A 99 -5.67 -1.37 -0.50
N ALA A 100 -6.64 -0.57 -0.02
CA ALA A 100 -8.02 -1.00 0.15
C ALA A 100 -8.86 -0.05 -0.70
N ALA A 101 -9.52 -0.55 -1.72
CA ALA A 101 -10.30 0.30 -2.63
C ALA A 101 -11.72 -0.20 -2.80
N LYS A 102 -12.68 0.74 -2.76
CA LYS A 102 -14.08 0.43 -2.97
C LYS A 102 -14.40 0.44 -4.46
N GLY A 103 -15.13 -0.56 -4.90
CA GLY A 103 -15.62 -0.62 -6.28
C GLY A 103 -14.51 -0.49 -7.31
N ASP A 104 -14.68 0.42 -8.24
CA ASP A 104 -13.72 0.66 -9.33
C ASP A 104 -12.71 1.77 -9.02
N GLU A 105 -12.71 2.31 -7.80
CA GLU A 105 -11.68 3.26 -7.38
C GLU A 105 -10.30 2.64 -7.39
N HIS A 106 -10.24 1.31 -7.36
CA HIS A 106 -9.01 0.53 -7.47
C HIS A 106 -8.19 0.93 -8.73
N VAL A 107 -8.87 1.11 -9.86
CA VAL A 107 -8.20 1.48 -11.12
C VAL A 107 -7.57 2.87 -10.99
N ALA A 108 -8.29 3.82 -10.40
CA ALA A 108 -7.77 5.18 -10.23
C ALA A 108 -6.54 5.20 -9.30
N VAL A 109 -6.59 4.42 -8.21
CA VAL A 109 -5.46 4.31 -7.29
C VAL A 109 -4.24 3.75 -7.99
N LEU A 110 -4.39 2.65 -8.72
CA LEU A 110 -3.26 2.02 -9.41
C LEU A 110 -2.68 2.93 -10.48
N SER A 111 -3.53 3.63 -11.22
CA SER A 111 -3.09 4.55 -12.26
C SER A 111 -2.28 5.71 -11.68
N SER A 112 -2.78 6.32 -10.62
CA SER A 112 -2.08 7.44 -9.97
C SER A 112 -0.76 7.00 -9.37
N LEU A 113 -0.74 5.83 -8.73
CA LEU A 113 0.47 5.30 -8.12
C LEU A 113 1.52 4.96 -9.18
N ALA A 114 1.08 4.39 -10.30
CA ALA A 114 1.99 4.07 -11.40
C ALA A 114 2.69 5.34 -11.93
N GLN A 115 1.97 6.45 -12.02
CA GLN A 115 2.56 7.71 -12.47
C GLN A 115 3.66 8.19 -11.52
N ILE A 116 3.44 8.03 -10.23
CA ILE A 116 4.45 8.39 -9.22
C ILE A 116 5.69 7.51 -9.37
N LEU A 117 5.49 6.22 -9.56
CA LEU A 117 6.60 5.27 -9.66
C LEU A 117 7.40 5.43 -10.96
N LEU A 118 6.81 6.00 -12.00
CA LEU A 118 7.50 6.28 -13.26
C LEU A 118 8.46 7.47 -13.15
N GLU A 119 8.30 8.30 -12.14
CA GLU A 119 9.16 9.45 -11.90
C GLU A 119 10.28 9.03 -10.93
N PRO A 120 11.55 8.92 -11.38
CA PRO A 120 12.62 8.40 -10.51
C PRO A 120 12.77 9.13 -9.18
N ASP A 121 12.65 10.46 -9.19
CA ASP A 121 12.79 11.24 -7.96
C ASP A 121 11.66 10.96 -6.99
N GLN A 122 10.44 10.81 -7.49
CA GLN A 122 9.28 10.53 -6.64
C GLN A 122 9.34 9.11 -6.09
N ALA A 123 9.72 8.15 -6.92
CA ALA A 123 9.88 6.77 -6.48
C ALA A 123 10.94 6.66 -5.39
N GLU A 124 12.05 7.38 -5.54
CA GLU A 124 13.11 7.40 -4.54
C GLU A 124 12.62 7.96 -3.21
N LYS A 125 11.87 9.03 -3.23
CA LYS A 125 11.31 9.62 -2.01
C LYS A 125 10.36 8.67 -1.31
N LEU A 126 9.54 7.96 -2.07
CA LEU A 126 8.62 6.98 -1.50
C LEU A 126 9.37 5.87 -0.76
N ARG A 127 10.49 5.42 -1.35
CA ARG A 127 11.27 4.32 -0.79
C ARG A 127 12.13 4.74 0.41
N SER A 128 12.68 5.94 0.39
CA SER A 128 13.76 6.29 1.31
C SER A 128 13.47 7.47 2.23
N SER A 129 12.40 8.22 2.02
CA SER A 129 12.09 9.34 2.90
C SER A 129 11.80 8.84 4.31
N SER A 130 12.39 9.48 5.30
CA SER A 130 12.11 9.21 6.70
C SER A 130 11.13 10.23 7.29
N ASP A 131 10.58 11.10 6.45
CA ASP A 131 9.63 12.12 6.87
C ASP A 131 8.22 11.73 6.43
N PRO A 132 7.32 11.38 7.37
CA PRO A 132 5.95 11.02 7.02
C PRO A 132 5.21 12.13 6.27
N ASN A 133 5.53 13.38 6.55
CA ASN A 133 4.88 14.50 5.88
C ASN A 133 5.26 14.56 4.40
N GLU A 134 6.50 14.25 4.07
CA GLU A 134 6.95 14.20 2.69
C GLU A 134 6.24 13.10 1.91
N ILE A 135 6.12 11.93 2.52
CA ILE A 135 5.41 10.79 1.91
C ILE A 135 3.94 11.13 1.73
N HIS A 136 3.33 11.72 2.75
CA HIS A 136 1.93 12.12 2.69
C HIS A 136 1.70 13.09 1.54
N HIS A 137 2.56 14.09 1.43
CA HIS A 137 2.46 15.10 0.36
C HIS A 137 2.64 14.46 -1.02
N LEU A 138 3.59 13.56 -1.14
CA LEU A 138 3.89 12.87 -2.39
C LEU A 138 2.67 12.11 -2.94
N LEU A 139 1.93 11.45 -2.06
CA LEU A 139 0.80 10.64 -2.46
C LEU A 139 -0.55 11.37 -2.40
N GLN A 140 -0.52 12.66 -2.09
CA GLN A 140 -1.75 13.43 -1.95
C GLN A 140 -2.54 13.55 -3.26
N SER A 141 -1.85 13.49 -4.39
CA SER A 141 -2.51 13.53 -5.70
C SER A 141 -3.47 12.37 -5.91
N ILE A 142 -3.21 11.22 -5.25
CA ILE A 142 -4.09 10.06 -5.35
C ILE A 142 -5.45 10.37 -4.72
N SER A 143 -5.45 11.06 -3.58
CA SER A 143 -6.69 11.48 -2.92
C SER A 143 -7.52 12.38 -3.83
N LYS A 144 -6.87 13.30 -4.55
CA LYS A 144 -7.56 14.20 -5.48
C LYS A 144 -8.20 13.43 -6.62
N ASP A 145 -7.46 12.48 -7.20
CA ASP A 145 -7.95 11.71 -8.33
C ASP A 145 -9.19 10.89 -7.98
N ILE A 146 -9.26 10.41 -6.73
CA ILE A 146 -10.37 9.61 -6.27
C ILE A 146 -11.57 10.46 -5.89
N GLN A 147 -11.35 11.65 -5.34
CA GLN A 147 -12.42 12.51 -4.84
C GLN A 147 -13.08 13.35 -5.94
N GLU A 148 -12.51 13.39 -7.11
CA GLU A 148 -13.13 14.01 -8.26
C GLU A 148 -14.20 13.08 -8.88
#